data_223a709340adbd876f7f28c49e4a15a3
#
_entry.id   223a709340adbd876f7f28c49e4a15a3
#
_cell.length_a   1.000
_cell.length_b   1.000
_cell.length_c   1.000
_cell.angle_alpha   90.00
_cell.angle_beta   90.00
_cell.angle_gamma   90.00
#
_symmetry.space_group_name_H-M   'P 1'
#
loop_
_entity.id
_entity.type
_entity.pdbx_description
1 polymer ?
#
loop_
_entity_poly.entity_id
_entity_poly.type
_entity_poly.pdbx_seq_one_letter_code
_entity_poly.pdbx_strand_id
1 'polypeptide(L)' 'MTAFTEVVCPTCHESFEVPAPDASEVPCEWDYDCEVCCAPMRIVFSSDAEGVTAEARGLGE' A
#
# COMPACT_ATOMS: atom_id res chain seq x y z
N MET A 1 -10.45 -14.66 -4.70
CA MET A 1 -9.94 -14.70 -3.34
C MET A 1 -9.23 -13.39 -3.03
N THR A 2 -9.52 -12.79 -1.86
CA THR A 2 -8.93 -11.52 -1.51
C THR A 2 -7.60 -11.72 -0.81
N ALA A 3 -6.56 -11.06 -1.29
CA ALA A 3 -5.25 -11.08 -0.65
C ALA A 3 -5.00 -9.75 0.03
N PHE A 4 -4.18 -9.78 1.07
CA PHE A 4 -3.79 -8.57 1.80
C PHE A 4 -2.28 -8.45 1.77
N THR A 5 -1.81 -7.22 1.79
CA THR A 5 -0.39 -6.95 1.87
C THR A 5 -0.15 -5.91 2.96
N GLU A 6 1.00 -6.00 3.60
CA GLU A 6 1.33 -5.10 4.69
C GLU A 6 2.06 -3.87 4.14
N VAL A 7 1.67 -2.71 4.65
CA VAL A 7 2.35 -1.45 4.32
C VAL A 7 2.69 -0.73 5.62
N VAL A 8 3.68 0.14 5.56
CA VAL A 8 4.09 0.94 6.70
C VAL A 8 3.83 2.40 6.37
N CYS A 9 3.09 3.06 7.27
CA CYS A 9 2.80 4.47 7.10
C CYS A 9 4.08 5.30 7.17
N PRO A 10 4.35 6.16 6.18
CA PRO A 10 5.58 6.95 6.21
C PRO A 10 5.54 8.08 7.24
N THR A 11 4.39 8.35 7.84
CA THR A 11 4.25 9.43 8.81
C THR A 11 4.37 8.93 10.24
N CYS A 12 3.60 7.92 10.62
CA CYS A 12 3.59 7.42 11.99
C CYS A 12 4.36 6.12 12.15
N HIS A 13 4.79 5.50 11.06
CA HIS A 13 5.58 4.27 11.04
C HIS A 13 4.83 3.05 11.58
N GLU A 14 3.50 3.13 11.64
CA GLU A 14 2.68 1.98 12.01
C GLU A 14 2.42 1.13 10.79
N SER A 15 2.43 -0.19 10.98
CA SER A 15 2.15 -1.11 9.89
C SER A 15 0.69 -1.54 9.96
N PHE A 16 0.11 -1.77 8.79
CA PHE A 16 -1.26 -2.27 8.69
C PHE A 16 -1.43 -2.98 7.36
N GLU A 17 -2.50 -3.73 7.24
CA GLU A 17 -2.76 -4.50 6.03
C GLU A 17 -3.80 -3.81 5.16
N VAL A 18 -3.58 -3.86 3.86
CA VAL A 18 -4.53 -3.32 2.87
C VAL A 18 -4.86 -4.42 1.88
N PRO A 19 -6.05 -4.37 1.28
CA PRO A 19 -6.37 -5.35 0.24
C PRO A 19 -5.46 -5.14 -0.97
N ALA A 20 -4.90 -6.23 -1.45
CA ALA A 20 -4.00 -6.18 -2.60
C ALA A 20 -4.79 -6.43 -3.88
N PRO A 21 -4.45 -5.74 -4.97
CA PRO A 21 -5.09 -6.01 -6.26
C PRO A 21 -4.60 -7.34 -6.84
N ASP A 22 -5.30 -7.82 -7.84
CA ASP A 22 -4.85 -9.00 -8.57
C ASP A 22 -3.55 -8.69 -9.29
N ALA A 23 -2.74 -9.73 -9.50
CA ALA A 23 -1.48 -9.55 -10.21
C ALA A 23 -1.69 -9.00 -11.62
N SER A 24 -2.86 -9.25 -12.21
CA SER A 24 -3.17 -8.73 -13.53
C SER A 24 -3.43 -7.23 -13.53
N GLU A 25 -3.65 -6.64 -12.36
CA GLU A 25 -3.92 -5.21 -12.24
C GLU A 25 -2.70 -4.40 -11.85
N VAL A 26 -1.62 -5.05 -11.48
CA VAL A 26 -0.39 -4.33 -11.16
C VAL A 26 0.47 -4.19 -12.41
N PRO A 27 1.28 -3.13 -12.50
CA PRO A 27 1.49 -2.10 -11.49
C PRO A 27 0.33 -1.11 -11.42
N CYS A 28 0.04 -0.65 -10.20
CA CYS A 28 -1.00 0.37 -10.01
C CYS A 28 -0.72 1.13 -8.72
N GLU A 29 -1.45 2.22 -8.53
CA GLU A 29 -1.31 3.06 -7.36
C GLU A 29 -2.68 3.41 -6.82
N TRP A 30 -2.80 3.42 -5.50
CA TRP A 30 -4.03 3.79 -4.82
C TRP A 30 -3.76 4.91 -3.84
N ASP A 31 -4.70 5.86 -3.75
CA ASP A 31 -4.67 6.85 -2.68
C ASP A 31 -5.31 6.21 -1.45
N TYR A 32 -4.68 6.39 -0.29
CA TYR A 32 -5.12 5.74 0.92
C TYR A 32 -4.81 6.64 2.11
N ASP A 33 -5.65 6.57 3.13
CA ASP A 33 -5.41 7.30 4.38
C ASP A 33 -4.94 6.32 5.44
N CYS A 34 -3.94 6.73 6.23
CA CYS A 34 -3.44 5.89 7.30
C CYS A 34 -4.57 5.62 8.30
N GLU A 35 -4.67 4.37 8.75
CA GLU A 35 -5.70 3.99 9.70
C GLU A 35 -5.39 4.45 11.11
N VAL A 36 -4.18 4.89 11.37
CA VAL A 36 -3.73 5.28 12.70
C VAL A 36 -3.66 6.78 12.84
N CYS A 37 -2.94 7.44 11.94
CA CYS A 37 -2.72 8.89 12.05
C CYS A 37 -3.52 9.69 11.03
N CYS A 38 -4.26 9.02 10.14
CA CYS A 38 -5.11 9.65 9.13
C CYS A 38 -4.33 10.48 8.11
N ALA A 39 -3.03 10.31 8.02
CA ALA A 39 -2.23 11.03 7.03
C ALA A 39 -2.48 10.45 5.63
N PRO A 40 -2.61 11.31 4.61
CA PRO A 40 -2.80 10.80 3.25
C PRO A 40 -1.53 10.17 2.72
N MET A 41 -1.69 9.11 1.97
CA MET A 41 -0.55 8.42 1.38
C MET A 41 -0.96 7.80 0.06
N ARG A 42 0.04 7.46 -0.74
CA ARG A 42 -0.18 6.70 -1.97
C ARG A 42 0.50 5.36 -1.82
N ILE A 43 -0.24 4.31 -2.12
CA ILE A 43 0.30 2.96 -2.06
C ILE A 43 0.57 2.51 -3.49
N VAL A 44 1.83 2.19 -3.77
CA VAL A 44 2.25 1.74 -5.09
C VAL A 44 2.36 0.23 -5.05
N PHE A 45 1.59 -0.43 -5.90
CA PHE A 45 1.62 -1.88 -6.02
C PHE A 45 2.44 -2.28 -7.23
N SER A 46 3.27 -3.29 -7.05
CA SER A 46 4.06 -3.83 -8.16
C SER A 46 4.19 -5.33 -7.97
N SER A 47 4.61 -6.01 -9.01
CA SER A 47 4.81 -7.45 -8.93
C SER A 47 6.26 -7.78 -9.29
N ASP A 48 6.77 -8.83 -8.66
CA ASP A 48 8.10 -9.33 -8.93
C ASP A 48 8.08 -10.86 -8.83
N ALA A 49 9.28 -11.47 -8.75
CA ALA A 49 9.38 -12.92 -8.72
C ALA A 49 8.71 -13.52 -7.47
N GLU A 50 8.53 -12.74 -6.42
CA GLU A 50 7.94 -13.22 -5.19
C GLU A 50 6.45 -12.91 -5.06
N GLY A 51 5.89 -12.16 -6.01
CA GLY A 51 4.48 -11.83 -6.00
C GLY A 51 4.24 -10.34 -5.99
N VAL A 52 3.09 -9.94 -5.46
CA VAL A 52 2.70 -8.54 -5.41
C VAL A 52 3.26 -7.88 -4.16
N THR A 53 3.88 -6.72 -4.33
CA THR A 53 4.42 -5.94 -3.22
C THR A 53 3.75 -4.57 -3.20
N ALA A 54 3.82 -3.91 -2.05
CA ALA A 54 3.23 -2.60 -1.88
C ALA A 54 4.20 -1.69 -1.13
N GLU A 55 4.21 -0.42 -1.53
CA GLU A 55 5.04 0.59 -0.88
C GLU A 55 4.18 1.82 -0.64
N ALA A 56 4.18 2.32 0.59
CA ALA A 56 3.41 3.51 0.94
C ALA A 56 4.30 4.74 0.88
N ARG A 57 3.78 5.80 0.30
CA ARG A 57 4.49 7.08 0.17
C ARG A 57 3.61 8.20 0.68
N GLY A 58 4.20 9.15 1.41
CA GLY A 58 3.46 10.29 1.92
C GLY A 58 3.07 11.24 0.80
N LEU A 59 1.91 11.86 0.95
CA LEU A 59 1.39 12.80 -0.04
C LEU A 59 1.40 14.24 0.45
N GLY A 60 1.77 14.49 1.66
CA GLY A 60 1.75 15.84 2.22
C GLY A 60 3.08 16.53 2.27
N GLU A 61 4.04 16.03 1.55
CA GLU A 61 5.40 16.54 1.61
C GLU A 61 5.64 17.80 0.83
#